data_ff0872248d6e8abcd5e62ce006db7a49
#
_entry.id   ff0872248d6e8abcd5e62ce006db7a49
#
_cell.length_a   1.000
_cell.length_b   1.000
_cell.length_c   1.000
_cell.angle_alpha   90.00
_cell.angle_beta   90.00
_cell.angle_gamma   90.00
#
_symmetry.space_group_name_H-M   'P 1'
#
loop_
_entity.id
_entity.type
_entity.pdbx_description
1 polymer ?
#
loop_
_entity_poly.entity_id
_entity_poly.type
_entity_poly.pdbx_seq_one_letter_code
_entity_poly.pdbx_strand_id
1 'polypeptide(L)'
;MTENGFRKIALSMQGAIESAHMGHPDFRANGKIFATLHDDKKSGMVKLTPEQQQDFLGEHPEMFVPENGAWGRSGCTRVILNKADEEAVGEAMTLAWQNTKNNAKKRNLKT
;
A
#
# COMPACT_ATOMS: atom_id res chain seq x y z
N MET A 1 7.82 12.88 3.39
CA MET A 1 7.33 11.99 4.47
C MET A 1 8.45 11.06 4.91
N THR A 2 8.48 10.73 6.19
CA THR A 2 9.47 9.81 6.74
C THR A 2 8.89 8.38 6.78
N GLU A 3 9.77 7.40 7.05
CA GLU A 3 9.31 6.04 7.27
C GLU A 3 8.32 5.98 8.44
N ASN A 4 8.60 6.72 9.51
CA ASN A 4 7.68 6.75 10.65
C ASN A 4 6.33 7.37 10.30
N GLY A 5 6.32 8.37 9.41
CA GLY A 5 5.07 8.93 8.93
C GLY A 5 4.25 7.90 8.17
N PHE A 6 4.89 7.15 7.30
CA PHE A 6 4.25 6.05 6.57
C PHE A 6 3.71 5.00 7.55
N ARG A 7 4.54 4.61 8.51
CA ARG A 7 4.16 3.62 9.51
C ARG A 7 2.94 4.05 10.30
N LYS A 8 2.90 5.32 10.72
CA LYS A 8 1.76 5.83 11.48
C LYS A 8 0.47 5.76 10.69
N ILE A 9 0.52 6.09 9.41
CA ILE A 9 -0.67 6.01 8.56
C ILE A 9 -1.15 4.56 8.47
N ALA A 10 -0.22 3.63 8.20
CA ALA A 10 -0.59 2.22 8.10
C ALA A 10 -1.21 1.70 9.39
N LEU A 11 -0.61 2.05 10.52
CA LEU A 11 -1.08 1.55 11.82
C LEU A 11 -2.35 2.25 12.29
N SER A 12 -2.74 3.35 11.68
CA SER A 12 -4.02 3.99 12.00
C SER A 12 -5.22 3.24 11.44
N MET A 13 -4.99 2.31 10.51
CA MET A 13 -6.08 1.51 9.94
C MET A 13 -6.58 0.51 10.96
N GLN A 14 -7.90 0.30 10.99
CA GLN A 14 -8.50 -0.59 11.99
C GLN A 14 -7.97 -2.01 11.85
N GLY A 15 -7.51 -2.58 12.96
CA GLY A 15 -6.99 -3.94 12.97
C GLY A 15 -5.61 -4.12 12.38
N ALA A 16 -4.95 -3.02 12.02
CA ALA A 16 -3.62 -3.10 11.41
C ALA A 16 -2.57 -3.45 12.47
N ILE A 17 -1.67 -4.35 12.09
CA ILE A 17 -0.51 -4.70 12.91
C ILE A 17 0.74 -4.60 12.05
N GLU A 18 1.84 -4.31 12.71
CA GLU A 18 3.15 -4.34 12.05
C GLU A 18 3.81 -5.69 12.28
N SER A 19 4.37 -6.26 11.23
CA SER A 19 5.18 -7.47 11.30
C SER A 19 6.40 -7.26 10.42
N ALA A 20 7.06 -8.33 10.03
CA ALA A 20 8.21 -8.24 9.16
C ALA A 20 8.40 -9.57 8.44
N HIS A 21 8.94 -9.49 7.23
CA HIS A 21 9.40 -10.67 6.52
C HIS A 21 10.66 -10.31 5.77
N MET A 22 11.64 -11.19 5.81
CA MET A 22 12.94 -11.01 5.14
C MET A 22 13.57 -9.66 5.45
N GLY A 23 13.44 -9.22 6.71
CA GLY A 23 14.04 -7.96 7.15
C GLY A 23 13.28 -6.70 6.80
N HIS A 24 12.11 -6.82 6.16
CA HIS A 24 11.30 -5.65 5.78
C HIS A 24 10.08 -5.54 6.68
N PRO A 25 9.80 -4.34 7.24
CA PRO A 25 8.55 -4.14 7.94
C PRO A 25 7.36 -4.29 6.99
N ASP A 26 6.33 -4.98 7.45
CA ASP A 26 5.08 -5.05 6.70
C ASP A 26 3.91 -4.73 7.63
N PHE A 27 2.78 -4.38 7.02
CA PHE A 27 1.57 -4.00 7.73
C PHE A 27 0.44 -4.87 7.24
N ARG A 28 -0.25 -5.50 8.19
CA ARG A 28 -1.25 -6.52 7.91
C ARG A 28 -2.56 -6.20 8.56
N ALA A 29 -3.64 -6.58 7.89
CA ALA A 29 -4.99 -6.53 8.42
C ALA A 29 -5.77 -7.66 7.76
N ASN A 30 -6.69 -8.26 8.50
CA ASN A 30 -7.53 -9.35 7.99
C ASN A 30 -6.69 -10.51 7.42
N GLY A 31 -5.52 -10.75 8.01
CA GLY A 31 -4.62 -11.83 7.61
C GLY A 31 -3.84 -11.57 6.33
N LYS A 32 -3.84 -10.34 5.82
CA LYS A 32 -3.18 -10.01 4.55
C LYS A 32 -2.28 -8.80 4.70
N ILE A 33 -1.14 -8.81 4.01
CA ILE A 33 -0.26 -7.65 3.94
C ILE A 33 -0.91 -6.63 3.01
N PHE A 34 -1.01 -5.37 3.47
CA PHE A 34 -1.54 -4.29 2.62
C PHE A 34 -0.51 -3.21 2.34
N ALA A 35 0.60 -3.19 3.07
CA ALA A 35 1.65 -2.20 2.85
C ALA A 35 2.98 -2.74 3.39
N THR A 36 4.08 -2.22 2.87
CA THR A 36 5.42 -2.57 3.37
C THR A 36 6.30 -1.33 3.33
N LEU A 37 7.41 -1.38 4.06
CA LEU A 37 8.50 -0.42 3.91
C LEU A 37 9.68 -1.14 3.26
N HIS A 38 10.30 -0.50 2.28
CA HIS A 38 11.46 -1.07 1.61
C HIS A 38 12.73 -0.84 2.44
N ASP A 39 13.72 -1.69 2.26
CA ASP A 39 14.97 -1.59 3.01
C ASP A 39 15.87 -0.45 2.54
N ASP A 40 15.55 0.19 1.40
CA ASP A 40 16.27 1.38 0.95
C ASP A 40 15.97 2.60 1.84
N LYS A 41 14.96 2.50 2.72
CA LYS A 41 14.53 3.56 3.63
C LYS A 41 14.02 4.80 2.91
N LYS A 42 13.76 4.70 1.61
CA LYS A 42 13.31 5.81 0.76
C LYS A 42 11.93 5.59 0.19
N SER A 43 11.41 4.40 0.30
CA SER A 43 10.12 4.08 -0.31
C SER A 43 9.35 3.06 0.51
N GLY A 44 8.05 3.05 0.27
CA GLY A 44 7.16 2.03 0.78
C GLY A 44 6.36 1.45 -0.37
N MET A 45 5.44 0.55 -0.04
CA MET A 45 4.55 -0.06 -1.02
C MET A 45 3.15 -0.15 -0.43
N VAL A 46 2.14 0.11 -1.25
CA VAL A 46 0.74 -0.13 -0.90
C VAL A 46 0.14 -1.07 -1.94
N LYS A 47 -0.69 -1.99 -1.49
CA LYS A 47 -1.32 -2.98 -2.37
C LYS A 47 -2.65 -2.46 -2.88
N LEU A 48 -2.62 -1.84 -4.04
CA LEU A 48 -3.81 -1.35 -4.71
C LEU A 48 -4.30 -2.37 -5.73
N THR A 49 -5.50 -2.16 -6.24
CA THR A 49 -5.91 -2.85 -7.47
C THR A 49 -5.26 -2.14 -8.66
N PRO A 50 -5.19 -2.79 -9.83
CA PRO A 50 -4.64 -2.10 -11.00
C PRO A 50 -5.37 -0.81 -11.34
N GLU A 51 -6.68 -0.77 -11.18
CA GLU A 51 -7.46 0.44 -11.45
C GLU A 51 -7.13 1.55 -10.47
N GLN A 52 -7.05 1.22 -9.18
CA GLN A 52 -6.67 2.19 -8.16
C GLN A 52 -5.26 2.71 -8.42
N GLN A 53 -4.35 1.82 -8.79
CA GLN A 53 -2.99 2.21 -9.10
C GLN A 53 -2.96 3.25 -10.20
N GLN A 54 -3.71 3.03 -11.29
CA GLN A 54 -3.73 3.96 -12.40
C GLN A 54 -4.22 5.33 -11.98
N ASP A 55 -5.22 5.40 -11.11
CA ASP A 55 -5.73 6.67 -10.60
C ASP A 55 -4.63 7.45 -9.87
N PHE A 56 -3.89 6.78 -8.98
CA PHE A 56 -2.84 7.46 -8.23
C PHE A 56 -1.65 7.84 -9.10
N LEU A 57 -1.29 7.00 -10.07
CA LEU A 57 -0.22 7.34 -11.01
C LEU A 57 -0.59 8.56 -11.84
N GLY A 58 -1.86 8.67 -12.23
CA GLY A 58 -2.33 9.80 -13.00
C GLY A 58 -2.35 11.10 -12.21
N GLU A 59 -2.79 11.03 -10.96
CA GLU A 59 -2.94 12.21 -10.12
C GLU A 59 -1.63 12.66 -9.49
N HIS A 60 -0.76 11.71 -9.14
CA HIS A 60 0.47 11.99 -8.40
C HIS A 60 1.65 11.21 -8.98
N PRO A 61 2.04 11.50 -10.24
CA PRO A 61 3.09 10.70 -10.89
C PRO A 61 4.45 10.79 -10.22
N GLU A 62 4.72 11.85 -9.45
CA GLU A 62 5.99 11.97 -8.73
C GLU A 62 6.00 11.23 -7.40
N MET A 63 4.83 10.87 -6.86
CA MET A 63 4.72 10.18 -5.57
C MET A 63 4.60 8.67 -5.72
N PHE A 64 3.94 8.21 -6.77
CA PHE A 64 3.57 6.81 -6.93
C PHE A 64 4.09 6.26 -8.23
N VAL A 65 4.72 5.09 -8.17
CA VAL A 65 5.15 4.37 -9.36
C VAL A 65 4.82 2.88 -9.17
N PRO A 66 4.59 2.14 -10.27
CA PRO A 66 4.33 0.71 -10.11
C PRO A 66 5.57 0.00 -9.55
N GLU A 67 5.36 -1.04 -8.75
CA GLU A 67 6.46 -1.90 -8.40
C GLU A 67 6.94 -2.66 -9.64
N ASN A 68 8.14 -3.23 -9.55
CA ASN A 68 8.73 -3.93 -10.67
C ASN A 68 7.99 -5.23 -10.98
N GLY A 69 7.92 -5.57 -12.25
CA GLY A 69 7.47 -6.88 -12.70
C GLY A 69 6.02 -7.18 -12.38
N ALA A 70 5.77 -8.44 -12.03
CA ALA A 70 4.42 -8.93 -11.81
C ALA A 70 3.73 -8.24 -10.64
N TRP A 71 4.49 -7.83 -9.63
CA TRP A 71 3.93 -7.12 -8.48
C TRP A 71 3.25 -5.83 -8.91
N GLY A 72 3.95 -5.04 -9.74
CA GLY A 72 3.38 -3.80 -10.23
C GLY A 72 2.16 -4.03 -11.12
N ARG A 73 2.20 -5.07 -11.94
CA ARG A 73 1.07 -5.39 -12.81
C ARG A 73 -0.17 -5.80 -12.03
N SER A 74 0.01 -6.35 -10.84
CA SER A 74 -1.12 -6.74 -9.99
C SER A 74 -1.66 -5.59 -9.14
N GLY A 75 -1.02 -4.41 -9.20
CA GLY A 75 -1.46 -3.22 -8.50
C GLY A 75 -0.56 -2.77 -7.36
N CYS A 76 0.49 -3.52 -7.03
CA CYS A 76 1.43 -3.08 -6.00
C CYS A 76 2.12 -1.81 -6.45
N THR A 77 2.06 -0.78 -5.60
CA THR A 77 2.43 0.58 -5.98
C THR A 77 3.46 1.10 -4.99
N ARG A 78 4.59 1.57 -5.55
CA ARG A 78 5.67 2.12 -4.73
C ARG A 78 5.34 3.57 -4.38
N VAL A 79 5.56 3.93 -3.13
CA VAL A 79 5.40 5.29 -2.62
C VAL A 79 6.79 5.87 -2.42
N ILE A 80 7.07 6.96 -3.13
CA ILE A 80 8.36 7.65 -3.03
C ILE A 80 8.28 8.62 -1.85
N LEU A 81 8.89 8.27 -0.74
CA LEU A 81 8.63 8.97 0.53
C LEU A 81 8.99 10.45 0.49
N ASN A 82 10.11 10.82 -0.12
CA ASN A 82 10.51 12.22 -0.13
C ASN A 82 9.66 13.11 -1.05
N LYS A 83 8.76 12.51 -1.82
CA LYS A 83 7.81 13.25 -2.67
C LYS A 83 6.38 13.13 -2.15
N ALA A 84 6.14 12.25 -1.20
CA ALA A 84 4.80 11.89 -0.77
C ALA A 84 4.26 12.86 0.26
N ASP A 85 2.95 13.14 0.19
CA ASP A 85 2.27 13.89 1.24
C ASP A 85 1.28 12.98 1.97
N GLU A 86 0.91 13.41 3.18
CA GLU A 86 0.09 12.60 4.07
C GLU A 86 -1.30 12.34 3.51
N GLU A 87 -1.87 13.31 2.82
CA GLU A 87 -3.24 13.17 2.31
C GLU A 87 -3.30 12.10 1.23
N ALA A 88 -2.42 12.18 0.24
CA ALA A 88 -2.41 11.22 -0.86
C ALA A 88 -2.06 9.82 -0.36
N VAL A 89 -1.08 9.71 0.52
CA VAL A 89 -0.68 8.42 1.07
C VAL A 89 -1.80 7.86 1.95
N GLY A 90 -2.47 8.71 2.72
CA GLY A 90 -3.60 8.29 3.53
C GLY A 90 -4.73 7.70 2.71
N GLU A 91 -5.05 8.32 1.58
CA GLU A 91 -6.06 7.80 0.67
C GLU A 91 -5.66 6.45 0.08
N ALA A 92 -4.42 6.36 -0.39
CA ALA A 92 -3.92 5.10 -0.97
C ALA A 92 -3.87 4.00 0.09
N MET A 93 -3.43 4.33 1.30
CA MET A 93 -3.35 3.38 2.39
C MET A 93 -4.72 2.85 2.78
N THR A 94 -5.71 3.74 2.81
CA THR A 94 -7.09 3.34 3.13
C THR A 94 -7.61 2.34 2.11
N LEU A 95 -7.37 2.60 0.83
CA LEU A 95 -7.79 1.67 -0.21
C LEU A 95 -7.07 0.33 -0.09
N ALA A 96 -5.76 0.37 0.16
CA ALA A 96 -4.99 -0.87 0.33
C ALA A 96 -5.54 -1.69 1.50
N TRP A 97 -5.84 -1.02 2.60
CA TRP A 97 -6.43 -1.67 3.77
C TRP A 97 -7.81 -2.24 3.44
N GLN A 98 -8.65 -1.47 2.75
CA GLN A 98 -9.98 -1.94 2.36
C GLN A 98 -9.90 -3.15 1.45
N ASN A 99 -8.89 -3.22 0.59
CA ASN A 99 -8.72 -4.34 -0.32
C ASN A 99 -8.50 -5.66 0.43
N THR A 100 -7.99 -5.61 1.65
CA THR A 100 -7.85 -6.84 2.45
C THR A 100 -9.19 -7.46 2.76
N LYS A 101 -10.25 -6.64 2.84
CA LYS A 101 -11.61 -7.11 3.08
C LYS A 101 -12.33 -7.44 1.79
N ASN A 102 -12.16 -6.59 0.79
CA ASN A 102 -12.96 -6.66 -0.44
C ASN A 102 -12.62 -7.87 -1.30
N ASN A 103 -11.39 -8.37 -1.21
CA ASN A 103 -11.00 -9.56 -1.96
C ASN A 103 -11.87 -10.76 -1.62
N ALA A 104 -12.21 -10.94 -0.36
CA ALA A 104 -13.11 -12.01 0.05
C ALA A 104 -14.51 -11.79 -0.49
N LYS A 105 -14.99 -10.54 -0.47
CA LYS A 105 -16.30 -10.20 -1.01
C LYS A 105 -16.39 -10.50 -2.50
N LYS A 106 -15.37 -10.13 -3.26
CA LYS A 106 -15.35 -10.38 -4.69
C LYS A 106 -15.50 -11.86 -5.01
N ARG A 107 -14.80 -12.70 -4.27
CA ARG A 107 -14.89 -14.14 -4.50
C ARG A 107 -16.28 -14.67 -4.20
N ASN A 108 -16.91 -14.14 -3.16
CA ASN A 108 -18.26 -14.57 -2.80
C ASN A 108 -19.27 -14.20 -3.88
N LEU A 109 -19.09 -13.04 -4.48
CA LEU A 109 -20.02 -12.58 -5.51
C LEU A 109 -19.95 -13.37 -6.80
N LYS A 110 -18.84 -14.06 -7.04
CA LYS A 110 -18.68 -14.87 -8.26
C LYS A 110 -19.33 -16.23 -8.17
N THR A 111 -19.68 -16.63 -7.00
CA THR A 111 -20.39 -17.89 -6.81
C THR A 111 -21.88 -17.68 -6.82
#